data_cbc3406af7a7eb245d9c26760827134a
#
_entry.id   cbc3406af7a7eb245d9c26760827134a
#
_cell.length_a   1.000
_cell.length_b   1.000
_cell.length_c   1.000
_cell.angle_alpha   90.00
_cell.angle_beta   90.00
_cell.angle_gamma   90.00
#
_symmetry.space_group_name_H-M   'P 1'
#
loop_
_entity.id
_entity.type
_entity.pdbx_description
1 polymer ?
#
loop_
_entity_poly.entity_id
_entity_poly.type
_entity_poly.pdbx_seq_one_letter_code
_entity_poly.pdbx_strand_id
1 'polypeptide(L)'
;MIPYHQMSLADVFTETQEIFETDKPEFLKLLESTIDLYEIVPVSFSNHFYASTGRPREYSLTSLLWALIIQKIFSIPTDSLLLTFLEYSKDLQEFCGFNKIPDASKITRFKQEFTAELQQLFDSLVDLTEPIFQEIDAGKASMSVFDTTGLEAFVRENNPKYANQKIRQLKAWAKDNGLDKSYDPYKAAYGSMPAHAAADAEIKQQYLNGHFCYAYKAGVLTNGLGIIRAIEFYDKDYFASHPEIERYKKTDAPDEDKSVGDARLLVPLLKDFFRKHPLINPKTFLGDAAFDSIEIYKALLTGDTFGYGPDGKARIFNQAYIPLRSGLKLTNPDYTINENGIPCCPHDSDLPMKPEGNTSHLRCGLKTFKFVCPKMSWDKCEDGKYRRICHCDNPCTNSSCGRMVYLYPEKDLRRCPGVIRGTEEWESTYKIRTSVERSINHIKDSFCLGDRKTQNAKTLHADLLLAGITQLITVVVADRIHKPEYFRSLKRLIS
;
A
#
# COMPACT_ATOMS: atom_id res chain seq x y z
N MET A 1 -23.48 -4.48 69.30
CA MET A 1 -22.00 -4.29 69.20
C MET A 1 -21.69 -4.39 67.70
N ILE A 2 -21.38 -3.28 67.06
CA ILE A 2 -20.99 -3.27 65.64
C ILE A 2 -19.50 -3.72 65.64
N PRO A 3 -19.11 -4.78 64.95
CA PRO A 3 -17.74 -5.20 64.90
C PRO A 3 -16.95 -4.11 64.19
N TYR A 4 -15.98 -3.53 64.93
CA TYR A 4 -15.02 -2.56 64.40
C TYR A 4 -13.97 -3.34 63.59
N HIS A 5 -14.06 -3.27 62.28
CA HIS A 5 -13.05 -3.84 61.40
C HIS A 5 -11.97 -2.76 61.18
N GLN A 6 -10.83 -2.93 61.76
CA GLN A 6 -9.70 -2.00 61.58
C GLN A 6 -9.05 -2.37 60.23
N MET A 7 -9.32 -1.55 59.20
CA MET A 7 -8.67 -1.71 57.89
C MET A 7 -7.21 -1.37 58.01
N SER A 8 -6.37 -2.23 57.49
CA SER A 8 -4.93 -1.95 57.35
C SER A 8 -4.70 -0.97 56.16
N LEU A 9 -3.54 -0.30 56.15
CA LEU A 9 -3.13 0.55 55.02
C LEU A 9 -3.06 -0.27 53.72
N ALA A 10 -2.74 -1.56 53.80
CA ALA A 10 -2.74 -2.46 52.67
C ALA A 10 -4.18 -2.71 52.12
N ASP A 11 -5.16 -2.89 53.02
CA ASP A 11 -6.57 -3.09 52.63
C ASP A 11 -7.13 -1.84 51.95
N VAL A 12 -6.85 -0.64 52.50
CA VAL A 12 -7.20 0.65 51.90
C VAL A 12 -6.55 0.84 50.53
N PHE A 13 -5.30 0.44 50.39
CA PHE A 13 -4.58 0.53 49.12
C PHE A 13 -5.18 -0.44 48.09
N THR A 14 -5.50 -1.67 48.50
CA THR A 14 -6.10 -2.68 47.62
C THR A 14 -7.53 -2.25 47.19
N GLU A 15 -8.36 -1.78 48.12
CA GLU A 15 -9.71 -1.29 47.85
C GLU A 15 -9.68 -0.07 46.93
N THR A 16 -8.74 0.86 47.15
CA THR A 16 -8.54 2.03 46.31
C THR A 16 -8.09 1.63 44.91
N GLN A 17 -7.20 0.66 44.81
CA GLN A 17 -6.73 0.12 43.52
C GLN A 17 -7.87 -0.59 42.77
N GLU A 18 -8.68 -1.41 43.44
CA GLU A 18 -9.87 -2.04 42.84
C GLU A 18 -10.90 -1.04 42.35
N ILE A 19 -11.15 0.07 43.08
CA ILE A 19 -12.03 1.16 42.65
C ILE A 19 -11.49 1.83 41.37
N PHE A 20 -10.19 2.16 41.34
CA PHE A 20 -9.56 2.76 40.15
C PHE A 20 -9.57 1.82 38.93
N GLU A 21 -9.35 0.51 39.14
CA GLU A 21 -9.41 -0.49 38.07
C GLU A 21 -10.85 -0.70 37.58
N THR A 22 -11.87 -0.53 38.44
CA THR A 22 -13.28 -0.73 38.07
C THR A 22 -13.81 0.42 37.21
N ASP A 23 -13.36 1.65 37.44
CA ASP A 23 -13.79 2.82 36.70
C ASP A 23 -13.07 3.04 35.34
N LYS A 24 -11.97 2.32 35.11
CA LYS A 24 -11.22 2.43 33.84
C LYS A 24 -12.03 1.89 32.65
N PRO A 25 -12.12 2.62 31.53
CA PRO A 25 -12.84 2.16 30.34
C PRO A 25 -12.38 0.77 29.86
N GLU A 26 -13.34 -0.12 29.60
CA GLU A 26 -13.06 -1.51 29.20
C GLU A 26 -12.14 -1.62 27.98
N PHE A 27 -12.25 -0.70 27.05
CA PHE A 27 -11.38 -0.66 25.87
C PHE A 27 -9.91 -0.44 26.24
N LEU A 28 -9.61 0.43 27.22
CA LEU A 28 -8.24 0.67 27.67
C LEU A 28 -7.68 -0.55 28.43
N LYS A 29 -8.52 -1.21 29.27
CA LYS A 29 -8.16 -2.50 29.92
C LYS A 29 -7.83 -3.56 28.87
N LEU A 30 -8.64 -3.63 27.80
CA LEU A 30 -8.40 -4.57 26.70
C LEU A 30 -7.05 -4.32 26.04
N LEU A 31 -6.71 -3.08 25.72
CA LEU A 31 -5.41 -2.75 25.13
C LEU A 31 -4.23 -3.11 26.04
N GLU A 32 -4.32 -2.81 27.34
CA GLU A 32 -3.28 -3.17 28.33
C GLU A 32 -3.10 -4.68 28.45
N SER A 33 -4.20 -5.45 28.46
CA SER A 33 -4.14 -6.91 28.58
C SER A 33 -3.66 -7.61 27.32
N THR A 34 -3.79 -6.94 26.16
CA THR A 34 -3.45 -7.53 24.85
C THR A 34 -2.13 -7.05 24.27
N ILE A 35 -1.62 -5.89 24.65
CA ILE A 35 -0.40 -5.31 24.07
C ILE A 35 0.57 -4.91 25.15
N ASP A 36 1.74 -5.55 25.16
CA ASP A 36 2.90 -5.08 25.91
C ASP A 36 3.90 -4.43 24.94
N LEU A 37 4.00 -3.10 25.01
CA LEU A 37 4.96 -2.36 24.19
C LEU A 37 6.42 -2.67 24.55
N TYR A 38 6.71 -3.13 25.77
CA TYR A 38 8.08 -3.51 26.13
C TYR A 38 8.56 -4.77 25.40
N GLU A 39 7.64 -5.69 25.07
CA GLU A 39 7.93 -6.87 24.26
C GLU A 39 8.04 -6.56 22.78
N ILE A 40 7.25 -5.61 22.29
CA ILE A 40 7.12 -5.30 20.85
C ILE A 40 8.20 -4.33 20.38
N VAL A 41 8.59 -3.37 21.22
CA VAL A 41 9.57 -2.33 20.85
C VAL A 41 10.97 -2.94 20.72
N PRO A 42 11.65 -2.77 19.57
CA PRO A 42 13.02 -3.27 19.40
C PRO A 42 13.97 -2.72 20.46
N VAL A 43 14.88 -3.57 20.95
CA VAL A 43 15.88 -3.18 21.94
C VAL A 43 16.78 -2.04 21.44
N SER A 44 17.06 -2.00 20.13
CA SER A 44 17.79 -0.89 19.49
C SER A 44 17.08 0.45 19.66
N PHE A 45 15.76 0.48 19.57
CA PHE A 45 14.96 1.69 19.79
C PHE A 45 15.09 2.15 21.25
N SER A 46 14.89 1.24 22.21
CA SER A 46 15.01 1.55 23.62
C SER A 46 16.42 2.06 23.97
N ASN A 47 17.47 1.42 23.45
CA ASN A 47 18.86 1.82 23.65
C ASN A 47 19.17 3.21 23.09
N HIS A 48 18.67 3.55 21.91
CA HIS A 48 18.85 4.88 21.34
C HIS A 48 18.05 5.93 22.10
N PHE A 49 16.81 5.62 22.47
CA PHE A 49 15.95 6.55 23.21
C PHE A 49 16.51 6.88 24.59
N TYR A 50 17.02 5.89 25.33
CA TYR A 50 17.60 6.04 26.66
C TYR A 50 19.14 6.09 26.64
N ALA A 51 19.72 6.68 25.59
CA ALA A 51 21.17 6.80 25.48
C ALA A 51 21.80 7.38 26.78
N SER A 52 22.97 6.83 27.19
CA SER A 52 23.65 7.18 28.43
C SER A 52 24.23 8.61 28.42
N THR A 53 24.30 9.23 27.22
CA THR A 53 24.83 10.58 27.06
C THR A 53 23.70 11.59 26.85
N GLY A 54 23.76 12.73 27.54
CA GLY A 54 22.79 13.79 27.46
C GLY A 54 21.89 13.93 28.68
N ARG A 55 20.88 14.80 28.58
CA ARG A 55 19.90 15.00 29.65
C ARG A 55 18.96 13.79 29.72
N PRO A 56 18.65 13.26 30.91
CA PRO A 56 17.66 12.20 31.08
C PRO A 56 16.31 12.58 30.43
N ARG A 57 15.67 11.59 29.80
CA ARG A 57 14.37 11.78 29.20
C ARG A 57 13.30 12.04 30.27
N GLU A 58 12.50 13.06 30.06
CA GLU A 58 11.38 13.44 30.96
C GLU A 58 10.18 12.50 30.83
N TYR A 59 10.00 11.92 29.63
CA TYR A 59 8.89 11.04 29.27
C TYR A 59 9.43 9.67 28.86
N SER A 60 8.69 8.61 29.18
CA SER A 60 9.05 7.26 28.74
C SER A 60 8.78 7.07 27.24
N LEU A 61 9.53 6.15 26.62
CA LEU A 61 9.30 5.76 25.23
C LEU A 61 7.90 5.19 25.03
N THR A 62 7.48 4.31 25.93
CA THR A 62 6.16 3.67 25.89
C THR A 62 5.03 4.67 26.05
N SER A 63 5.18 5.70 26.89
CA SER A 63 4.19 6.78 27.04
C SER A 63 3.99 7.55 25.74
N LEU A 64 5.09 7.91 25.06
CA LEU A 64 5.00 8.63 23.78
C LEU A 64 4.41 7.75 22.68
N LEU A 65 4.78 6.46 22.62
CA LEU A 65 4.22 5.52 21.65
C LEU A 65 2.73 5.28 21.87
N TRP A 66 2.30 5.02 23.13
CA TRP A 66 0.89 4.85 23.44
C TRP A 66 0.08 6.08 23.06
N ALA A 67 0.53 7.28 23.40
CA ALA A 67 -0.16 8.50 23.02
C ALA A 67 -0.36 8.62 21.51
N LEU A 68 0.67 8.28 20.71
CA LEU A 68 0.60 8.36 19.25
C LEU A 68 -0.23 7.22 18.63
N ILE A 69 -0.25 6.03 19.23
CA ILE A 69 -1.14 4.92 18.82
C ILE A 69 -2.59 5.28 19.13
N ILE A 70 -2.89 5.75 20.34
CA ILE A 70 -4.21 6.23 20.75
C ILE A 70 -4.70 7.36 19.83
N GLN A 71 -3.81 8.27 19.46
CA GLN A 71 -4.13 9.32 18.48
C GLN A 71 -4.73 8.74 17.18
N LYS A 72 -4.15 7.67 16.68
CA LYS A 72 -4.64 7.01 15.44
C LYS A 72 -5.92 6.23 15.68
N ILE A 73 -6.00 5.44 16.75
CA ILE A 73 -7.19 4.63 17.09
C ILE A 73 -8.42 5.54 17.24
N PHE A 74 -8.31 6.66 17.96
CA PHE A 74 -9.39 7.61 18.18
C PHE A 74 -9.58 8.64 17.07
N SER A 75 -8.81 8.53 15.98
CA SER A 75 -8.90 9.47 14.84
C SER A 75 -8.68 10.93 15.23
N ILE A 76 -7.70 11.19 16.09
CA ILE A 76 -7.38 12.56 16.52
C ILE A 76 -6.46 13.21 15.47
N PRO A 77 -6.90 14.28 14.77
CA PRO A 77 -6.21 14.75 13.57
C PRO A 77 -4.89 15.47 13.83
N THR A 78 -4.72 16.11 14.99
CA THR A 78 -3.52 16.93 15.27
C THR A 78 -2.88 16.56 16.61
N ASP A 79 -1.56 16.78 16.71
CA ASP A 79 -0.82 16.54 17.95
C ASP A 79 -1.29 17.49 19.07
N SER A 80 -1.63 18.74 18.73
CA SER A 80 -2.19 19.67 19.71
C SER A 80 -3.52 19.19 20.28
N LEU A 81 -4.39 18.65 19.44
CA LEU A 81 -5.68 18.10 19.90
C LEU A 81 -5.46 16.82 20.75
N LEU A 82 -4.51 15.96 20.39
CA LEU A 82 -4.12 14.82 21.21
C LEU A 82 -3.72 15.29 22.63
N LEU A 83 -2.84 16.28 22.73
CA LEU A 83 -2.39 16.81 24.02
C LEU A 83 -3.55 17.39 24.83
N THR A 84 -4.48 18.07 24.17
CA THR A 84 -5.72 18.56 24.82
C THR A 84 -6.56 17.39 25.35
N PHE A 85 -6.75 16.31 24.57
CA PHE A 85 -7.46 15.12 25.04
C PHE A 85 -6.78 14.48 26.26
N LEU A 86 -5.45 14.36 26.24
CA LEU A 86 -4.68 13.83 27.37
C LEU A 86 -4.77 14.75 28.61
N GLU A 87 -4.88 16.07 28.45
CA GLU A 87 -5.03 17.01 29.55
C GLU A 87 -6.41 16.93 30.22
N TYR A 88 -7.46 16.66 29.42
CA TYR A 88 -8.83 16.59 29.91
C TYR A 88 -9.31 15.20 30.28
N SER A 89 -8.63 14.13 29.85
CA SER A 89 -8.98 12.74 30.16
C SER A 89 -7.92 12.10 31.06
N LYS A 90 -8.26 11.95 32.34
CA LYS A 90 -7.39 11.32 33.32
C LYS A 90 -7.12 9.86 32.95
N ASP A 91 -8.11 9.12 32.48
CA ASP A 91 -7.97 7.72 32.10
C ASP A 91 -6.99 7.54 30.94
N LEU A 92 -7.04 8.41 29.91
CA LEU A 92 -6.09 8.38 28.80
C LEU A 92 -4.68 8.80 29.24
N GLN A 93 -4.57 9.77 30.15
CA GLN A 93 -3.29 10.18 30.71
C GLN A 93 -2.62 9.06 31.49
N GLU A 94 -3.37 8.41 32.37
CA GLU A 94 -2.91 7.27 33.16
C GLU A 94 -2.57 6.05 32.30
N PHE A 95 -3.45 5.71 31.31
CA PHE A 95 -3.18 4.65 30.35
C PHE A 95 -1.86 4.87 29.60
N CYS A 96 -1.60 6.09 29.13
CA CYS A 96 -0.35 6.42 28.46
C CYS A 96 0.84 6.50 29.45
N GLY A 97 0.62 6.51 30.75
CA GLY A 97 1.67 6.61 31.78
C GLY A 97 2.30 8.00 31.89
N PHE A 98 1.53 9.07 31.66
CA PHE A 98 2.01 10.44 31.81
C PHE A 98 1.71 10.99 33.22
N ASN A 99 2.76 11.36 33.96
CA ASN A 99 2.61 12.18 35.16
C ASN A 99 2.38 13.68 34.83
N LYS A 100 2.90 14.11 33.67
CA LYS A 100 2.79 15.45 33.14
C LYS A 100 2.69 15.37 31.62
N ILE A 101 1.75 16.10 31.04
CA ILE A 101 1.55 16.10 29.58
C ILE A 101 2.72 16.82 28.90
N PRO A 102 3.29 16.22 27.81
CA PRO A 102 4.35 16.86 27.04
C PRO A 102 3.81 18.04 26.23
N ASP A 103 4.67 18.99 25.88
CA ASP A 103 4.33 20.00 24.90
C ASP A 103 4.42 19.47 23.46
N ALA A 104 3.77 20.14 22.50
CA ALA A 104 3.72 19.71 21.11
C ALA A 104 5.11 19.62 20.46
N SER A 105 6.09 20.40 20.92
CA SER A 105 7.45 20.36 20.40
C SER A 105 8.16 19.05 20.74
N LYS A 106 7.83 18.43 21.88
CA LYS A 106 8.37 17.13 22.29
C LYS A 106 7.89 16.03 21.36
N ILE A 107 6.61 16.02 21.03
CA ILE A 107 6.01 15.08 20.06
C ILE A 107 6.66 15.24 18.67
N THR A 108 6.77 16.49 18.21
CA THR A 108 7.41 16.78 16.91
C THR A 108 8.86 16.33 16.86
N ARG A 109 9.66 16.61 17.90
CA ARG A 109 11.05 16.17 17.97
C ARG A 109 11.17 14.66 18.04
N PHE A 110 10.32 13.99 18.81
CA PHE A 110 10.28 12.54 18.87
C PHE A 110 10.07 11.93 17.47
N LYS A 111 9.09 12.40 16.71
CA LYS A 111 8.83 11.93 15.35
C LYS A 111 10.03 12.16 14.41
N GLN A 112 10.70 13.31 14.50
CA GLN A 112 11.84 13.66 13.64
C GLN A 112 13.13 12.94 14.02
N GLU A 113 13.35 12.71 15.31
CA GLU A 113 14.55 12.06 15.84
C GLU A 113 14.52 10.54 15.63
N PHE A 114 13.35 9.91 15.81
CA PHE A 114 13.20 8.45 15.84
C PHE A 114 12.47 7.83 14.65
N THR A 115 12.48 8.49 13.48
CA THR A 115 11.83 7.94 12.26
C THR A 115 12.41 6.57 11.87
N ALA A 116 13.73 6.38 12.00
CA ALA A 116 14.39 5.11 11.68
C ALA A 116 13.99 3.97 12.62
N GLU A 117 13.87 4.27 13.93
CA GLU A 117 13.43 3.31 14.94
C GLU A 117 11.94 2.97 14.81
N LEU A 118 11.12 3.95 14.41
CA LEU A 118 9.72 3.70 14.07
C LEU A 118 9.62 2.77 12.84
N GLN A 119 10.52 2.90 11.87
CA GLN A 119 10.60 1.96 10.74
C GLN A 119 10.96 0.54 11.25
N GLN A 120 11.94 0.41 12.15
CA GLN A 120 12.31 -0.89 12.73
C GLN A 120 11.16 -1.52 13.51
N LEU A 121 10.42 -0.72 14.29
CA LEU A 121 9.22 -1.20 15.00
C LEU A 121 8.14 -1.66 14.02
N PHE A 122 7.91 -0.90 12.96
CA PHE A 122 6.98 -1.28 11.90
C PHE A 122 7.39 -2.62 11.25
N ASP A 123 8.67 -2.75 10.85
CA ASP A 123 9.19 -3.96 10.21
C ASP A 123 9.08 -5.18 11.14
N SER A 124 9.35 -5.02 12.45
CA SER A 124 9.19 -6.10 13.45
C SER A 124 7.72 -6.54 13.58
N LEU A 125 6.78 -5.61 13.56
CA LEU A 125 5.35 -5.91 13.60
C LEU A 125 4.86 -6.58 12.32
N VAL A 126 5.45 -6.27 11.17
CA VAL A 126 5.19 -6.97 9.90
C VAL A 126 5.52 -8.45 10.05
N ASP A 127 6.69 -8.79 10.57
CA ASP A 127 7.10 -10.19 10.79
C ASP A 127 6.24 -10.88 11.85
N LEU A 128 5.93 -10.21 12.96
CA LEU A 128 5.07 -10.72 14.03
C LEU A 128 3.66 -11.09 13.54
N THR A 129 3.10 -10.30 12.63
CA THR A 129 1.72 -10.47 12.16
C THR A 129 1.59 -11.42 10.98
N GLU A 130 2.70 -11.84 10.34
CA GLU A 130 2.63 -12.74 9.18
C GLU A 130 1.94 -14.08 9.48
N PRO A 131 2.28 -14.82 10.57
CA PRO A 131 1.59 -16.06 10.92
C PRO A 131 0.08 -15.89 11.09
N ILE A 132 -0.35 -14.77 11.69
CA ILE A 132 -1.78 -14.47 11.91
C ILE A 132 -2.51 -14.40 10.56
N PHE A 133 -1.93 -13.77 9.54
CA PHE A 133 -2.55 -13.68 8.21
C PHE A 133 -2.60 -15.02 7.51
N GLN A 134 -1.58 -15.87 7.69
CA GLN A 134 -1.58 -17.22 7.14
C GLN A 134 -2.72 -18.07 7.73
N GLU A 135 -3.05 -17.87 8.99
CA GLU A 135 -4.19 -18.54 9.65
C GLU A 135 -5.55 -18.00 9.18
N ILE A 136 -5.67 -16.67 8.98
CA ILE A 136 -6.93 -16.05 8.52
C ILE A 136 -7.25 -16.44 7.08
N ASP A 137 -6.32 -16.29 6.14
CA ASP A 137 -6.49 -16.59 4.72
C ASP A 137 -5.11 -16.66 4.04
N ALA A 138 -4.53 -17.87 3.99
CA ALA A 138 -3.21 -18.10 3.39
C ALA A 138 -3.13 -17.67 1.93
N GLY A 139 -4.23 -17.76 1.17
CA GLY A 139 -4.31 -17.32 -0.21
C GLY A 139 -4.11 -15.81 -0.33
N LYS A 140 -4.84 -15.03 0.45
CA LYS A 140 -4.70 -13.57 0.47
C LYS A 140 -3.42 -13.11 1.17
N ALA A 141 -2.95 -13.82 2.19
CA ALA A 141 -1.66 -13.54 2.83
C ALA A 141 -0.50 -13.64 1.83
N SER A 142 -0.56 -14.61 0.90
CA SER A 142 0.46 -14.80 -0.13
C SER A 142 0.36 -13.85 -1.33
N MET A 143 -0.49 -12.83 -1.27
CA MET A 143 -0.59 -11.78 -2.28
C MET A 143 0.24 -10.56 -1.88
N SER A 144 0.79 -9.89 -2.88
CA SER A 144 1.38 -8.54 -2.78
C SER A 144 0.60 -7.58 -3.66
N VAL A 145 0.04 -6.56 -3.06
CA VAL A 145 -0.71 -5.51 -3.77
C VAL A 145 -0.01 -4.18 -3.53
N PHE A 146 0.47 -3.57 -4.60
CA PHE A 146 1.24 -2.33 -4.52
C PHE A 146 0.51 -1.18 -5.19
N ASP A 147 0.57 -0.02 -4.52
CA ASP A 147 0.15 1.25 -5.09
C ASP A 147 0.96 2.40 -4.48
N THR A 148 0.99 3.54 -5.15
CA THR A 148 1.59 4.77 -4.62
C THR A 148 0.51 5.75 -4.20
N THR A 149 0.88 6.63 -3.28
CA THR A 149 -0.02 7.68 -2.81
C THR A 149 0.71 8.99 -2.60
N GLY A 150 0.03 10.11 -2.84
CA GLY A 150 0.53 11.43 -2.44
C GLY A 150 0.06 11.76 -1.03
N LEU A 151 0.97 12.31 -0.24
CA LEU A 151 0.71 12.87 1.08
C LEU A 151 0.77 14.39 0.97
N GLU A 152 -0.38 15.02 0.96
CA GLU A 152 -0.49 16.47 0.77
C GLU A 152 0.24 17.21 1.88
N ALA A 153 1.15 18.10 1.49
CA ALA A 153 1.96 18.88 2.42
C ALA A 153 1.28 20.23 2.73
N PHE A 154 1.45 20.71 3.95
CA PHE A 154 0.93 22.01 4.36
C PHE A 154 1.84 23.15 3.85
N VAL A 155 1.69 23.47 2.55
CA VAL A 155 2.48 24.48 1.85
C VAL A 155 1.60 25.55 1.25
N ARG A 156 2.22 26.72 0.93
CA ARG A 156 1.51 27.86 0.35
C ARG A 156 0.82 27.51 -0.96
N GLU A 157 1.43 26.69 -1.76
CA GLU A 157 0.96 26.26 -3.08
C GLU A 157 -0.33 25.43 -3.00
N ASN A 158 -0.58 24.76 -1.88
CA ASN A 158 -1.84 24.04 -1.59
C ASN A 158 -2.94 24.97 -1.03
N ASN A 159 -2.63 26.24 -0.74
CA ASN A 159 -3.66 27.15 -0.31
C ASN A 159 -4.60 27.50 -1.47
N PRO A 160 -5.93 27.26 -1.35
CA PRO A 160 -6.88 27.55 -2.41
C PRO A 160 -6.82 29.02 -2.90
N LYS A 161 -6.44 29.96 -2.04
CA LYS A 161 -6.29 31.37 -2.41
C LYS A 161 -5.17 31.58 -3.44
N TYR A 162 -4.08 30.81 -3.36
CA TYR A 162 -2.95 30.89 -4.27
C TYR A 162 -3.34 30.44 -5.68
N ALA A 163 -3.95 29.27 -5.82
CA ALA A 163 -4.45 28.76 -7.09
C ALA A 163 -5.54 29.69 -7.68
N ASN A 164 -6.51 30.11 -6.86
CA ASN A 164 -7.60 30.98 -7.29
C ASN A 164 -7.11 32.35 -7.77
N GLN A 165 -6.05 32.90 -7.16
CA GLN A 165 -5.45 34.14 -7.64
C GLN A 165 -4.90 33.98 -9.06
N LYS A 166 -4.15 32.92 -9.32
CA LYS A 166 -3.62 32.58 -10.65
C LYS A 166 -4.73 32.40 -11.68
N ILE A 167 -5.77 31.62 -11.33
CA ILE A 167 -6.92 31.39 -12.20
C ILE A 167 -7.63 32.71 -12.56
N ARG A 168 -7.82 33.63 -11.59
CA ARG A 168 -8.41 34.94 -11.83
C ARG A 168 -7.57 35.79 -12.79
N GLN A 169 -6.25 35.81 -12.60
CA GLN A 169 -5.30 36.51 -13.49
C GLN A 169 -5.40 35.98 -14.94
N LEU A 170 -5.42 34.67 -15.11
CA LEU A 170 -5.51 34.04 -16.43
C LEU A 170 -6.87 34.21 -17.09
N LYS A 171 -7.96 34.22 -16.31
CA LYS A 171 -9.30 34.55 -16.83
C LYS A 171 -9.38 36.00 -17.33
N ALA A 172 -8.81 36.96 -16.56
CA ALA A 172 -8.75 38.34 -16.99
C ALA A 172 -7.90 38.48 -18.26
N TRP A 173 -6.69 37.90 -18.28
CA TRP A 173 -5.81 37.89 -19.44
C TRP A 173 -6.47 37.28 -20.69
N ALA A 174 -7.17 36.14 -20.55
CA ALA A 174 -7.88 35.50 -21.67
C ALA A 174 -8.98 36.40 -22.23
N LYS A 175 -9.73 37.10 -21.36
CA LYS A 175 -10.75 38.05 -21.77
C LYS A 175 -10.15 39.25 -22.53
N ASP A 176 -9.05 39.81 -22.02
CA ASP A 176 -8.37 40.98 -22.61
C ASP A 176 -7.75 40.64 -23.97
N ASN A 177 -7.36 39.37 -24.19
CA ASN A 177 -6.80 38.87 -25.47
C ASN A 177 -7.82 38.20 -26.40
N GLY A 178 -9.13 38.24 -26.05
CA GLY A 178 -10.20 37.73 -26.92
C GLY A 178 -10.14 36.22 -27.17
N LEU A 179 -9.59 35.43 -26.23
CA LEU A 179 -9.49 33.98 -26.38
C LEU A 179 -10.89 33.35 -26.33
N ASP A 180 -11.09 32.33 -27.15
CA ASP A 180 -12.36 31.61 -27.25
C ASP A 180 -12.56 30.59 -26.11
N LYS A 181 -13.67 29.84 -26.17
CA LYS A 181 -14.06 28.85 -25.16
C LYS A 181 -13.14 27.61 -25.12
N SER A 182 -12.21 27.48 -26.10
CA SER A 182 -11.24 26.37 -26.11
C SER A 182 -10.09 26.58 -25.10
N TYR A 183 -9.88 27.84 -24.68
CA TYR A 183 -8.89 28.16 -23.65
C TYR A 183 -9.41 27.80 -22.26
N ASP A 184 -8.71 26.86 -21.61
CA ASP A 184 -9.00 26.45 -20.24
C ASP A 184 -8.08 27.17 -19.24
N PRO A 185 -8.58 28.21 -18.53
CA PRO A 185 -7.76 28.96 -17.56
C PRO A 185 -7.37 28.15 -16.34
N TYR A 186 -8.07 27.05 -16.02
CA TYR A 186 -7.71 26.18 -14.93
C TYR A 186 -6.50 25.32 -15.32
N LYS A 187 -6.54 24.68 -16.48
CA LYS A 187 -5.42 23.92 -17.02
C LYS A 187 -4.18 24.80 -17.18
N ALA A 188 -4.36 26.02 -17.70
CA ALA A 188 -3.27 26.99 -17.86
C ALA A 188 -2.69 27.43 -16.51
N ALA A 189 -3.55 27.64 -15.47
CA ALA A 189 -3.07 27.98 -14.13
C ALA A 189 -2.17 26.89 -13.57
N TYR A 190 -2.65 25.65 -13.57
CA TYR A 190 -1.85 24.52 -13.06
C TYR A 190 -0.58 24.27 -13.87
N GLY A 191 -0.62 24.45 -15.20
CA GLY A 191 0.57 24.35 -16.06
C GLY A 191 1.61 25.44 -15.81
N SER A 192 1.20 26.60 -15.26
CA SER A 192 2.08 27.72 -14.92
C SER A 192 2.55 27.71 -13.45
N MET A 193 2.07 26.79 -12.63
CA MET A 193 2.53 26.64 -11.26
C MET A 193 3.88 25.92 -11.21
N PRO A 194 4.71 26.17 -10.18
CA PRO A 194 6.01 25.51 -10.04
C PRO A 194 5.86 23.98 -9.98
N ALA A 195 6.89 23.26 -10.43
CA ALA A 195 6.89 21.79 -10.42
C ALA A 195 6.94 21.22 -8.99
N HIS A 196 7.44 21.97 -8.04
CA HIS A 196 7.56 21.62 -6.63
C HIS A 196 7.25 22.83 -5.73
N ALA A 197 6.98 22.57 -4.45
CA ALA A 197 6.78 23.64 -3.48
C ALA A 197 8.09 24.37 -3.16
N ALA A 198 7.98 25.67 -2.80
CA ALA A 198 9.15 26.44 -2.41
C ALA A 198 9.80 25.96 -1.10
N ALA A 199 9.04 25.28 -0.23
CA ALA A 199 9.50 24.80 1.06
C ALA A 199 10.46 23.61 0.95
N ASP A 200 10.18 22.68 0.01
CA ASP A 200 10.99 21.48 -0.24
C ASP A 200 10.78 21.02 -1.69
N ALA A 201 11.88 20.73 -2.39
CA ALA A 201 11.86 20.29 -3.77
C ALA A 201 11.25 18.88 -3.96
N GLU A 202 11.14 18.08 -2.91
CA GLU A 202 10.49 16.76 -2.96
C GLU A 202 8.95 16.85 -2.83
N ILE A 203 8.42 17.99 -2.44
CA ILE A 203 6.97 18.23 -2.46
C ILE A 203 6.58 18.60 -3.88
N LYS A 204 6.30 17.58 -4.71
CA LYS A 204 6.02 17.72 -6.13
C LYS A 204 4.54 18.00 -6.40
N GLN A 205 4.28 18.72 -7.50
CA GLN A 205 2.93 18.84 -8.03
C GLN A 205 2.43 17.47 -8.49
N GLN A 206 1.29 17.03 -7.99
CA GLN A 206 0.63 15.77 -8.29
C GLN A 206 -0.85 15.98 -8.57
N TYR A 207 -1.47 15.05 -9.31
CA TYR A 207 -2.90 15.02 -9.48
C TYR A 207 -3.48 13.90 -8.61
N LEU A 208 -4.18 14.27 -7.53
CA LEU A 208 -4.71 13.36 -6.54
C LEU A 208 -6.22 13.62 -6.38
N ASN A 209 -7.02 12.55 -6.35
CA ASN A 209 -8.46 12.62 -6.07
C ASN A 209 -9.22 13.70 -6.88
N GLY A 210 -8.84 13.89 -8.14
CA GLY A 210 -9.52 14.84 -9.02
C GLY A 210 -9.02 16.28 -8.95
N HIS A 211 -7.99 16.59 -8.17
CA HIS A 211 -7.40 17.93 -8.10
C HIS A 211 -5.86 17.91 -8.11
N PHE A 212 -5.25 19.03 -8.49
CA PHE A 212 -3.82 19.22 -8.38
C PHE A 212 -3.47 19.69 -6.97
N CYS A 213 -2.45 19.05 -6.39
CA CYS A 213 -1.88 19.43 -5.10
C CYS A 213 -0.38 19.20 -5.08
N TYR A 214 0.28 19.74 -4.07
CA TYR A 214 1.69 19.55 -3.78
C TYR A 214 1.84 18.56 -2.64
N ALA A 215 2.47 17.43 -2.94
CA ALA A 215 2.52 16.29 -2.04
C ALA A 215 3.88 15.59 -2.08
N TYR A 216 4.26 14.98 -0.97
CA TYR A 216 5.23 13.92 -0.97
C TYR A 216 4.62 12.66 -1.54
N LYS A 217 5.45 11.81 -2.13
CA LYS A 217 5.03 10.51 -2.65
C LYS A 217 5.44 9.40 -1.69
N ALA A 218 4.55 8.45 -1.47
CA ALA A 218 4.83 7.25 -0.70
C ALA A 218 4.36 6.01 -1.47
N GLY A 219 5.06 4.89 -1.29
CA GLY A 219 4.67 3.58 -1.77
C GLY A 219 4.10 2.74 -0.63
N VAL A 220 3.02 2.02 -0.88
CA VAL A 220 2.37 1.14 0.08
C VAL A 220 2.21 -0.24 -0.52
N LEU A 221 2.78 -1.25 0.14
CA LEU A 221 2.59 -2.65 -0.18
C LEU A 221 1.65 -3.27 0.85
N THR A 222 0.59 -3.92 0.40
CA THR A 222 -0.32 -4.67 1.29
C THR A 222 -0.38 -6.13 0.88
N ASN A 223 -0.86 -6.98 1.78
CA ASN A 223 -1.35 -8.30 1.38
C ASN A 223 -2.77 -8.20 0.79
N GLY A 224 -3.34 -9.32 0.32
CA GLY A 224 -4.70 -9.36 -0.23
C GLY A 224 -5.82 -9.09 0.79
N LEU A 225 -5.52 -9.11 2.09
CA LEU A 225 -6.43 -8.69 3.16
C LEU A 225 -6.48 -7.16 3.30
N GLY A 226 -5.58 -6.42 2.64
CA GLY A 226 -5.47 -4.97 2.74
C GLY A 226 -4.73 -4.52 4.00
N ILE A 227 -3.83 -5.34 4.53
CA ILE A 227 -2.96 -4.97 5.65
C ILE A 227 -1.57 -4.64 5.12
N ILE A 228 -1.02 -3.53 5.59
CA ILE A 228 0.25 -2.99 5.13
C ILE A 228 1.39 -3.93 5.51
N ARG A 229 2.29 -4.15 4.53
CA ARG A 229 3.50 -4.98 4.66
C ARG A 229 4.78 -4.20 4.44
N ALA A 230 4.73 -3.14 3.62
CA ALA A 230 5.82 -2.20 3.47
C ALA A 230 5.30 -0.80 3.23
N ILE A 231 6.05 0.16 3.73
CA ILE A 231 5.87 1.59 3.52
C ILE A 231 7.23 2.14 3.10
N GLU A 232 7.26 2.86 1.97
CA GLU A 232 8.43 3.62 1.57
C GLU A 232 8.04 5.07 1.32
N PHE A 233 8.80 5.98 1.91
CA PHE A 233 8.59 7.42 1.77
C PHE A 233 9.64 7.98 0.82
N TYR A 234 9.22 8.48 -0.34
CA TYR A 234 10.11 8.87 -1.42
C TYR A 234 10.57 10.31 -1.28
N ASP A 235 11.49 10.53 -0.36
CA ASP A 235 12.19 11.79 -0.14
C ASP A 235 13.64 11.76 -0.71
N LYS A 236 14.38 12.83 -0.47
CA LYS A 236 15.78 12.93 -0.91
C LYS A 236 16.68 11.84 -0.33
N ASP A 237 16.42 11.41 0.92
CA ASP A 237 17.25 10.41 1.60
C ASP A 237 17.00 9.03 0.99
N TYR A 238 15.74 8.71 0.63
CA TYR A 238 15.40 7.51 -0.12
C TYR A 238 16.08 7.48 -1.50
N PHE A 239 16.01 8.56 -2.28
CA PHE A 239 16.64 8.60 -3.60
C PHE A 239 18.16 8.60 -3.53
N ALA A 240 18.76 9.11 -2.46
CA ALA A 240 20.20 9.02 -2.23
C ALA A 240 20.67 7.57 -1.99
N SER A 241 19.84 6.75 -1.36
CA SER A 241 20.10 5.31 -1.14
C SER A 241 19.74 4.42 -2.33
N HIS A 242 18.97 4.95 -3.33
CA HIS A 242 18.52 4.24 -4.52
C HIS A 242 18.93 4.98 -5.81
N PRO A 243 20.24 5.08 -6.11
CA PRO A 243 20.74 5.81 -7.28
C PRO A 243 20.33 5.16 -8.62
N GLU A 244 19.87 3.91 -8.61
CA GLU A 244 19.35 3.21 -9.78
C GLU A 244 17.99 3.76 -10.24
N ILE A 245 17.27 4.52 -9.39
CA ILE A 245 16.00 5.14 -9.76
C ILE A 245 16.27 6.40 -10.56
N GLU A 246 16.10 6.32 -11.88
CA GLU A 246 16.23 7.47 -12.74
C GLU A 246 15.13 8.51 -12.48
N ARG A 247 15.56 9.74 -12.22
CA ARG A 247 14.67 10.89 -12.05
C ARG A 247 14.70 11.72 -13.34
N TYR A 248 13.54 11.80 -14.00
CA TYR A 248 13.43 12.58 -15.22
C TYR A 248 13.03 14.02 -14.90
N LYS A 249 13.63 14.96 -15.63
CA LYS A 249 13.19 16.35 -15.60
C LYS A 249 11.84 16.50 -16.30
N LYS A 250 10.99 17.36 -15.79
CA LYS A 250 9.68 17.69 -16.36
C LYS A 250 9.82 18.61 -17.59
N THR A 251 10.81 19.50 -17.54
CA THR A 251 11.24 20.37 -18.64
C THR A 251 12.76 20.27 -18.82
N ASP A 252 13.32 21.00 -19.76
CA ASP A 252 14.78 21.11 -19.95
C ASP A 252 15.44 22.03 -18.91
N ALA A 253 14.68 22.64 -17.99
CA ALA A 253 15.23 23.46 -16.91
C ALA A 253 16.09 22.60 -15.98
N PRO A 254 17.35 23.02 -15.63
CA PRO A 254 18.29 22.20 -14.88
C PRO A 254 17.84 21.81 -13.48
N ASP A 255 17.00 22.62 -12.86
CA ASP A 255 16.50 22.53 -11.49
C ASP A 255 15.11 21.86 -11.39
N GLU A 256 14.48 21.54 -12.52
CA GLU A 256 13.15 20.96 -12.55
C GLU A 256 13.19 19.42 -12.69
N ASP A 257 12.89 18.73 -11.61
CA ASP A 257 12.78 17.28 -11.60
C ASP A 257 11.41 16.81 -12.09
N LYS A 258 11.40 15.79 -12.95
CA LYS A 258 10.17 15.06 -13.23
C LYS A 258 9.76 14.21 -12.02
N SER A 259 8.47 14.11 -11.79
CA SER A 259 7.96 13.13 -10.81
C SER A 259 8.33 11.71 -11.25
N VAL A 260 8.80 10.89 -10.32
CA VAL A 260 9.13 9.49 -10.60
C VAL A 260 7.84 8.71 -10.86
N GLY A 261 7.77 7.97 -11.97
CA GLY A 261 6.64 7.11 -12.30
C GLY A 261 6.55 5.91 -11.36
N ASP A 262 5.34 5.47 -11.04
CA ASP A 262 5.04 4.40 -10.09
C ASP A 262 5.75 3.09 -10.43
N ALA A 263 5.80 2.77 -11.72
CA ALA A 263 6.46 1.57 -12.23
C ALA A 263 7.95 1.45 -11.84
N ARG A 264 8.64 2.58 -11.66
CA ARG A 264 10.07 2.61 -11.29
C ARG A 264 10.31 2.40 -9.80
N LEU A 265 9.29 2.63 -8.98
CA LEU A 265 9.37 2.52 -7.53
C LEU A 265 9.08 1.10 -7.03
N LEU A 266 8.40 0.27 -7.82
CA LEU A 266 7.98 -1.07 -7.43
C LEU A 266 9.15 -2.01 -7.15
N VAL A 267 10.09 -2.11 -8.08
CA VAL A 267 11.20 -3.09 -7.97
C VAL A 267 12.13 -2.75 -6.82
N PRO A 268 12.58 -1.48 -6.62
CA PRO A 268 13.35 -1.10 -5.43
C PRO A 268 12.62 -1.41 -4.11
N LEU A 269 11.34 -1.03 -3.99
CA LEU A 269 10.54 -1.33 -2.81
C LEU A 269 10.47 -2.85 -2.52
N LEU A 270 10.21 -3.68 -3.53
CA LEU A 270 10.17 -5.13 -3.35
C LEU A 270 11.53 -5.72 -2.96
N LYS A 271 12.65 -5.18 -3.49
CA LYS A 271 14.00 -5.59 -3.06
C LYS A 271 14.22 -5.30 -1.59
N ASP A 272 13.87 -4.10 -1.15
CA ASP A 272 13.97 -3.72 0.26
C ASP A 272 13.06 -4.56 1.15
N PHE A 273 11.82 -4.78 0.72
CA PHE A 273 10.87 -5.64 1.42
C PHE A 273 11.41 -7.06 1.63
N PHE A 274 11.88 -7.71 0.59
CA PHE A 274 12.42 -9.08 0.72
C PHE A 274 13.73 -9.15 1.50
N ARG A 275 14.52 -8.08 1.51
CA ARG A 275 15.73 -7.97 2.34
C ARG A 275 15.38 -7.83 3.83
N LYS A 276 14.37 -7.02 4.16
CA LYS A 276 13.89 -6.80 5.53
C LYS A 276 13.14 -8.03 6.07
N HIS A 277 12.35 -8.70 5.24
CA HIS A 277 11.45 -9.80 5.60
C HIS A 277 11.80 -11.11 4.89
N PRO A 278 12.91 -11.76 5.24
CA PRO A 278 13.43 -12.92 4.53
C PRO A 278 12.52 -14.15 4.59
N LEU A 279 11.62 -14.24 5.55
CA LEU A 279 10.69 -15.37 5.70
C LEU A 279 9.38 -15.19 4.91
N ILE A 280 9.05 -13.96 4.52
CA ILE A 280 7.83 -13.67 3.76
C ILE A 280 8.09 -13.94 2.28
N ASN A 281 7.24 -14.76 1.66
CA ASN A 281 7.42 -15.20 0.27
C ASN A 281 6.09 -15.24 -0.50
N PRO A 282 5.51 -14.07 -0.84
CA PRO A 282 4.26 -13.99 -1.59
C PRO A 282 4.41 -14.59 -2.99
N LYS A 283 3.31 -15.14 -3.52
CA LYS A 283 3.28 -15.85 -4.81
C LYS A 283 2.46 -15.15 -5.88
N THR A 284 1.64 -14.19 -5.51
CA THR A 284 0.77 -13.46 -6.43
C THR A 284 0.99 -11.95 -6.29
N PHE A 285 1.25 -11.29 -7.40
CA PHE A 285 1.36 -9.83 -7.46
C PHE A 285 0.12 -9.21 -8.11
N LEU A 286 -0.40 -8.11 -7.56
CA LEU A 286 -1.48 -7.33 -8.13
C LEU A 286 -1.06 -5.86 -8.23
N GLY A 287 -1.25 -5.28 -9.41
CA GLY A 287 -0.95 -3.87 -9.69
C GLY A 287 -1.88 -3.29 -10.75
N ASP A 288 -1.86 -1.98 -10.92
CA ASP A 288 -2.62 -1.33 -11.98
C ASP A 288 -1.90 -1.38 -13.34
N ALA A 289 -2.51 -0.81 -14.37
CA ALA A 289 -1.96 -0.76 -15.72
C ALA A 289 -0.68 0.10 -15.84
N ALA A 290 -0.34 0.93 -14.85
CA ALA A 290 0.92 1.69 -14.84
C ALA A 290 2.13 0.76 -14.74
N PHE A 291 1.94 -0.44 -14.16
CA PHE A 291 2.98 -1.46 -14.02
C PHE A 291 3.12 -2.38 -15.25
N ASP A 292 2.33 -2.16 -16.31
CA ASP A 292 2.41 -2.96 -17.55
C ASP A 292 3.69 -2.62 -18.36
N SER A 293 4.82 -3.16 -17.92
CA SER A 293 6.09 -3.12 -18.66
C SER A 293 6.80 -4.48 -18.65
N ILE A 294 7.55 -4.77 -19.72
CA ILE A 294 8.27 -6.04 -19.86
C ILE A 294 9.30 -6.21 -18.74
N GLU A 295 9.94 -5.13 -18.32
CA GLU A 295 10.95 -5.10 -17.26
C GLU A 295 10.31 -5.53 -15.92
N ILE A 296 9.10 -5.06 -15.62
CA ILE A 296 8.36 -5.44 -14.41
C ILE A 296 7.99 -6.91 -14.47
N TYR A 297 7.42 -7.41 -15.58
CA TYR A 297 7.12 -8.84 -15.71
C TYR A 297 8.35 -9.71 -15.56
N LYS A 298 9.50 -9.32 -16.13
CA LYS A 298 10.77 -10.03 -15.95
C LYS A 298 11.19 -10.04 -14.49
N ALA A 299 11.17 -8.90 -13.81
CA ALA A 299 11.55 -8.80 -12.41
C ALA A 299 10.65 -9.63 -11.49
N LEU A 300 9.33 -9.63 -11.74
CA LEU A 300 8.36 -10.33 -10.91
C LEU A 300 8.37 -11.85 -11.15
N LEU A 301 8.45 -12.29 -12.41
CA LEU A 301 8.10 -13.65 -12.81
C LEU A 301 9.30 -14.52 -13.15
N THR A 302 10.49 -13.94 -13.31
CA THR A 302 11.69 -14.69 -13.76
C THR A 302 12.96 -14.20 -13.06
N GLY A 303 14.00 -15.03 -13.10
CA GLY A 303 15.31 -14.66 -12.57
C GLY A 303 15.39 -14.63 -11.05
N ASP A 304 16.32 -13.85 -10.54
CA ASP A 304 16.66 -13.73 -9.13
C ASP A 304 16.70 -12.28 -8.63
N THR A 305 15.92 -11.40 -9.28
CA THR A 305 15.86 -9.95 -8.99
C THR A 305 15.69 -9.66 -7.50
N PHE A 306 14.94 -10.51 -6.79
CA PHE A 306 14.63 -10.38 -5.37
C PHE A 306 15.43 -11.35 -4.48
N GLY A 307 16.51 -11.92 -5.01
CA GLY A 307 17.34 -12.89 -4.28
C GLY A 307 16.65 -14.25 -4.07
N TYR A 308 17.07 -14.94 -3.03
CA TYR A 308 16.63 -16.31 -2.77
C TYR A 308 15.79 -16.40 -1.51
N GLY A 309 14.79 -17.27 -1.51
CA GLY A 309 13.90 -17.52 -0.39
C GLY A 309 14.52 -18.49 0.64
N PRO A 310 13.77 -18.78 1.73
CA PRO A 310 14.21 -19.72 2.77
C PRO A 310 14.43 -21.14 2.23
N ASP A 311 13.77 -21.50 1.13
CA ASP A 311 13.87 -22.77 0.44
C ASP A 311 15.05 -22.85 -0.54
N GLY A 312 15.91 -21.84 -0.57
CA GLY A 312 17.05 -21.74 -1.49
C GLY A 312 16.69 -21.51 -2.95
N LYS A 313 15.41 -21.26 -3.26
CA LYS A 313 14.94 -20.93 -4.62
C LYS A 313 14.87 -19.43 -4.83
N ALA A 314 15.03 -19.00 -6.08
CA ALA A 314 14.82 -17.61 -6.44
C ALA A 314 13.40 -17.14 -6.05
N ARG A 315 13.33 -15.94 -5.47
CA ARG A 315 12.05 -15.31 -5.14
C ARG A 315 11.41 -14.76 -6.40
N ILE A 316 10.37 -15.44 -6.84
CA ILE A 316 9.55 -15.04 -7.98
C ILE A 316 8.08 -15.17 -7.61
N PHE A 317 7.26 -14.34 -8.25
CA PHE A 317 5.81 -14.51 -8.21
C PHE A 317 5.40 -15.56 -9.26
N ASN A 318 4.40 -16.35 -8.94
CA ASN A 318 3.84 -17.34 -9.87
C ASN A 318 2.89 -16.69 -10.88
N GLN A 319 2.27 -15.57 -10.48
CA GLN A 319 1.23 -14.86 -11.22
C GLN A 319 1.34 -13.34 -10.97
N ALA A 320 1.14 -12.58 -12.04
CA ALA A 320 1.06 -11.10 -11.96
C ALA A 320 -0.26 -10.63 -12.58
N TYR A 321 -1.15 -10.12 -11.73
CA TYR A 321 -2.43 -9.54 -12.15
C TYR A 321 -2.23 -8.06 -12.44
N ILE A 322 -1.79 -7.75 -13.65
CA ILE A 322 -1.58 -6.40 -14.17
C ILE A 322 -2.37 -6.27 -15.48
N PRO A 323 -3.35 -5.35 -15.58
CA PRO A 323 -4.06 -5.10 -16.83
C PRO A 323 -3.09 -4.58 -17.91
N LEU A 324 -3.39 -4.85 -19.16
CA LEU A 324 -2.65 -4.23 -20.25
C LEU A 324 -2.93 -2.73 -20.28
N ARG A 325 -1.90 -1.95 -20.62
CA ARG A 325 -2.05 -0.51 -20.75
C ARG A 325 -3.03 -0.14 -21.86
N SER A 326 -3.96 0.75 -21.58
CA SER A 326 -4.91 1.26 -22.55
C SER A 326 -4.20 1.81 -23.79
N GLY A 327 -4.71 1.46 -24.97
CA GLY A 327 -4.15 1.87 -26.25
C GLY A 327 -2.89 1.08 -26.69
N LEU A 328 -2.45 0.08 -25.93
CA LEU A 328 -1.37 -0.81 -26.34
C LEU A 328 -1.84 -1.67 -27.55
N LYS A 329 -1.19 -1.48 -28.69
CA LYS A 329 -1.44 -2.31 -29.88
C LYS A 329 -0.50 -3.51 -29.87
N LEU A 330 -1.01 -4.67 -29.50
CA LEU A 330 -0.32 -5.95 -29.70
C LEU A 330 -0.65 -6.45 -31.11
N THR A 331 0.37 -6.78 -31.87
CA THR A 331 0.21 -7.26 -33.26
C THR A 331 0.78 -8.65 -33.42
N ASN A 332 0.14 -9.44 -34.27
CA ASN A 332 0.64 -10.73 -34.73
C ASN A 332 0.26 -10.90 -36.22
N PRO A 333 1.14 -11.43 -37.08
CA PRO A 333 0.84 -11.58 -38.51
C PRO A 333 -0.27 -12.60 -38.81
N ASP A 334 -0.49 -13.57 -37.92
CA ASP A 334 -1.37 -14.71 -38.16
C ASP A 334 -2.76 -14.59 -37.55
N TYR A 335 -2.96 -13.67 -36.58
CA TYR A 335 -4.24 -13.48 -35.86
C TYR A 335 -4.30 -12.09 -35.21
N THR A 336 -5.50 -11.64 -34.92
CA THR A 336 -5.73 -10.42 -34.15
C THR A 336 -5.65 -10.70 -32.65
N ILE A 337 -5.43 -9.65 -31.85
CA ILE A 337 -5.26 -9.72 -30.39
C ILE A 337 -6.19 -8.68 -29.76
N ASN A 338 -7.02 -9.09 -28.81
CA ASN A 338 -7.90 -8.18 -28.11
C ASN A 338 -7.19 -7.40 -26.99
N GLU A 339 -7.91 -6.52 -26.32
CA GLU A 339 -7.43 -5.68 -25.22
C GLU A 339 -6.88 -6.47 -24.03
N ASN A 340 -7.31 -7.71 -23.82
CA ASN A 340 -6.82 -8.63 -22.79
C ASN A 340 -5.59 -9.44 -23.22
N GLY A 341 -5.07 -9.22 -24.43
CA GLY A 341 -3.94 -9.96 -24.96
C GLY A 341 -4.30 -11.37 -25.47
N ILE A 342 -5.59 -11.69 -25.59
CA ILE A 342 -6.09 -12.97 -26.05
C ILE A 342 -6.09 -12.99 -27.59
N PRO A 343 -5.60 -14.09 -28.22
CA PRO A 343 -5.72 -14.24 -29.65
C PRO A 343 -7.21 -14.28 -30.07
N CYS A 344 -7.55 -13.63 -31.19
CA CYS A 344 -8.88 -13.66 -31.78
C CYS A 344 -8.87 -14.36 -33.13
N CYS A 345 -10.04 -14.70 -33.64
CA CYS A 345 -10.20 -15.27 -34.95
C CYS A 345 -9.58 -14.35 -36.02
N PRO A 346 -8.77 -14.85 -36.99
CA PRO A 346 -8.20 -14.02 -38.04
C PRO A 346 -9.23 -13.33 -38.94
N HIS A 347 -10.44 -13.90 -39.03
CA HIS A 347 -11.54 -13.36 -39.85
C HIS A 347 -12.54 -12.50 -39.06
N ASP A 348 -12.39 -12.50 -37.69
CA ASP A 348 -13.33 -11.77 -36.83
C ASP A 348 -12.54 -11.37 -35.53
N SER A 349 -12.17 -10.10 -35.47
CA SER A 349 -11.42 -9.55 -34.33
C SER A 349 -12.21 -9.55 -33.02
N ASP A 350 -13.53 -9.58 -33.09
CA ASP A 350 -14.42 -9.53 -31.92
C ASP A 350 -14.71 -10.94 -31.36
N LEU A 351 -14.16 -11.97 -32.02
CA LEU A 351 -14.33 -13.36 -31.63
C LEU A 351 -13.04 -13.92 -30.96
N PRO A 352 -12.90 -13.83 -29.62
CA PRO A 352 -11.72 -14.33 -28.93
C PRO A 352 -11.64 -15.85 -28.95
N MET A 353 -10.42 -16.37 -29.07
CA MET A 353 -10.16 -17.82 -28.97
C MET A 353 -10.37 -18.31 -27.55
N LYS A 354 -10.85 -19.55 -27.40
CA LYS A 354 -11.11 -20.14 -26.09
C LYS A 354 -9.81 -20.68 -25.48
N PRO A 355 -9.51 -20.37 -24.20
CA PRO A 355 -8.41 -21.03 -23.49
C PRO A 355 -8.76 -22.51 -23.33
N GLU A 356 -7.81 -23.39 -23.61
CA GLU A 356 -7.99 -24.83 -23.49
C GLU A 356 -6.82 -25.48 -22.75
N GLY A 357 -7.17 -26.16 -21.67
CA GLY A 357 -6.31 -27.07 -20.94
C GLY A 357 -5.22 -26.41 -20.11
N ASN A 358 -4.80 -27.11 -19.08
CA ASN A 358 -3.53 -26.85 -18.41
C ASN A 358 -2.44 -27.49 -19.26
N THR A 359 -1.65 -26.69 -19.96
CA THR A 359 -0.40 -27.24 -20.49
C THR A 359 0.47 -27.52 -19.29
N SER A 360 0.68 -28.83 -19.04
CA SER A 360 1.51 -29.31 -17.93
C SER A 360 3.00 -28.95 -18.08
N HIS A 361 3.38 -28.36 -19.21
CA HIS A 361 4.75 -27.93 -19.47
C HIS A 361 4.97 -26.50 -18.96
N LEU A 362 5.65 -26.43 -17.81
CA LEU A 362 6.21 -25.18 -17.33
C LEU A 362 7.47 -24.88 -18.16
N ARG A 363 7.51 -23.68 -18.74
CA ARG A 363 8.71 -23.12 -19.35
C ARG A 363 9.14 -21.91 -18.52
N CYS A 364 10.38 -21.86 -18.13
CA CYS A 364 10.89 -20.83 -17.20
C CYS A 364 10.07 -20.71 -15.90
N GLY A 365 9.50 -21.83 -15.41
CA GLY A 365 8.65 -21.85 -14.22
C GLY A 365 7.20 -21.37 -14.43
N LEU A 366 6.83 -20.89 -15.61
CA LEU A 366 5.52 -20.36 -15.94
C LEU A 366 4.73 -21.26 -16.88
N LYS A 367 3.41 -21.17 -16.79
CA LYS A 367 2.49 -21.92 -17.66
C LYS A 367 2.52 -21.40 -19.09
N THR A 368 2.57 -22.30 -20.06
CA THR A 368 2.28 -22.00 -21.47
C THR A 368 0.77 -21.93 -21.67
N PHE A 369 0.27 -20.92 -22.36
CA PHE A 369 -1.15 -20.81 -22.66
C PHE A 369 -1.47 -21.39 -24.04
N LYS A 370 -2.55 -22.17 -24.10
CA LYS A 370 -3.10 -22.70 -25.34
C LYS A 370 -4.48 -22.13 -25.58
N PHE A 371 -4.68 -21.64 -26.77
CA PHE A 371 -5.97 -21.13 -27.24
C PHE A 371 -6.42 -21.91 -28.47
N VAL A 372 -7.70 -22.15 -28.58
CA VAL A 372 -8.31 -22.91 -29.67
C VAL A 372 -9.42 -22.10 -30.34
N CYS A 373 -9.72 -22.42 -31.59
CA CYS A 373 -10.78 -21.80 -32.35
C CYS A 373 -12.10 -21.81 -31.54
N PRO A 374 -12.79 -20.67 -31.40
CA PRO A 374 -14.03 -20.56 -30.63
C PRO A 374 -15.17 -21.41 -31.21
N LYS A 375 -15.12 -21.75 -32.51
CA LYS A 375 -16.09 -22.61 -33.21
C LYS A 375 -15.67 -24.10 -33.19
N MET A 376 -14.67 -24.48 -32.39
CA MET A 376 -14.25 -25.88 -32.19
C MET A 376 -15.06 -26.52 -31.06
N SER A 377 -15.49 -27.74 -31.27
CA SER A 377 -16.08 -28.65 -30.26
C SER A 377 -15.43 -30.00 -30.25
N TRP A 378 -15.72 -30.77 -29.21
CA TRP A 378 -15.37 -32.18 -29.10
C TRP A 378 -16.57 -33.03 -29.53
N ASP A 379 -16.52 -33.60 -30.71
CA ASP A 379 -17.61 -34.35 -31.26
C ASP A 379 -17.30 -35.87 -31.26
N LYS A 380 -18.33 -36.66 -30.99
CA LYS A 380 -18.25 -38.10 -31.05
C LYS A 380 -18.28 -38.53 -32.52
N CYS A 381 -17.19 -39.15 -32.98
CA CYS A 381 -17.09 -39.71 -34.34
C CYS A 381 -17.76 -41.09 -34.44
N GLU A 382 -17.97 -41.56 -35.68
CA GLU A 382 -18.58 -42.87 -35.98
C GLU A 382 -17.84 -44.03 -35.33
N ASP A 383 -16.53 -43.90 -35.13
CA ASP A 383 -15.68 -44.88 -34.43
C ASP A 383 -15.84 -44.88 -32.92
N GLY A 384 -16.80 -44.07 -32.38
CA GLY A 384 -17.08 -43.95 -30.97
C GLY A 384 -16.09 -43.08 -30.19
N LYS A 385 -15.06 -42.54 -30.82
CA LYS A 385 -14.03 -41.69 -30.21
C LYS A 385 -14.43 -40.22 -30.32
N TYR A 386 -14.10 -39.43 -29.29
CA TYR A 386 -14.25 -37.97 -29.34
C TYR A 386 -13.06 -37.35 -30.05
N ARG A 387 -13.32 -36.47 -31.03
CA ARG A 387 -12.30 -35.72 -31.75
C ARG A 387 -12.69 -34.25 -31.77
N ARG A 388 -11.67 -33.37 -31.84
CA ARG A 388 -11.86 -31.96 -32.05
C ARG A 388 -12.24 -31.67 -33.49
N ILE A 389 -13.37 -31.04 -33.71
CA ILE A 389 -13.87 -30.65 -35.02
C ILE A 389 -14.17 -29.16 -35.02
N CYS A 390 -13.73 -28.46 -36.05
CA CYS A 390 -14.04 -27.04 -36.24
C CYS A 390 -15.27 -26.87 -37.10
N HIS A 391 -16.33 -26.24 -36.57
CA HIS A 391 -17.57 -25.98 -37.26
C HIS A 391 -17.61 -24.54 -37.87
N CYS A 392 -16.49 -24.11 -38.45
CA CYS A 392 -16.40 -22.78 -39.06
C CYS A 392 -16.73 -22.86 -40.53
N ASP A 393 -17.71 -22.03 -41.00
CA ASP A 393 -18.08 -21.92 -42.39
C ASP A 393 -16.98 -21.32 -43.26
N ASN A 394 -16.12 -20.47 -42.67
CA ASN A 394 -14.94 -19.89 -43.31
C ASN A 394 -13.67 -20.22 -42.52
N PRO A 395 -13.10 -21.45 -42.66
CA PRO A 395 -11.96 -21.87 -41.85
C PRO A 395 -10.70 -21.10 -42.24
N CYS A 396 -10.00 -20.56 -41.22
CA CYS A 396 -8.71 -19.86 -41.35
C CYS A 396 -7.50 -20.80 -41.38
N THR A 397 -7.72 -22.12 -41.46
CA THR A 397 -6.71 -23.16 -41.47
C THR A 397 -7.25 -24.42 -42.13
N ASN A 398 -6.36 -25.21 -42.73
CA ASN A 398 -6.71 -26.52 -43.33
C ASN A 398 -6.87 -27.62 -42.27
N SER A 399 -6.62 -27.35 -41.01
CA SER A 399 -6.75 -28.31 -39.92
C SER A 399 -8.22 -28.55 -39.58
N SER A 400 -8.64 -29.81 -39.55
CA SER A 400 -9.99 -30.21 -39.12
C SER A 400 -10.31 -29.79 -37.66
N CYS A 401 -9.27 -29.62 -36.82
CA CYS A 401 -9.39 -29.19 -35.44
C CYS A 401 -9.52 -27.65 -35.31
N GLY A 402 -9.48 -26.88 -36.42
CA GLY A 402 -9.39 -25.45 -36.39
C GLY A 402 -8.02 -24.90 -35.93
N ARG A 403 -7.91 -23.59 -35.85
CA ARG A 403 -6.67 -22.91 -35.43
C ARG A 403 -6.40 -23.10 -33.94
N MET A 404 -5.15 -23.43 -33.62
CA MET A 404 -4.63 -23.43 -32.24
C MET A 404 -3.45 -22.47 -32.14
N VAL A 405 -3.43 -21.69 -31.05
CA VAL A 405 -2.36 -20.74 -30.76
C VAL A 405 -1.75 -21.07 -29.41
N TYR A 406 -0.42 -21.14 -29.37
CA TYR A 406 0.34 -21.33 -28.13
C TYR A 406 1.08 -20.05 -27.82
N LEU A 407 0.92 -19.54 -26.59
CA LEU A 407 1.70 -18.43 -26.06
C LEU A 407 2.74 -18.98 -25.10
N TYR A 408 3.98 -18.65 -25.38
CA TYR A 408 5.14 -19.12 -24.61
C TYR A 408 5.69 -17.98 -23.75
N PRO A 409 5.89 -18.17 -22.42
CA PRO A 409 6.44 -17.16 -21.54
C PRO A 409 7.77 -16.58 -21.99
N GLU A 410 8.65 -17.42 -22.57
CA GLU A 410 9.98 -16.99 -23.06
C GLU A 410 9.88 -15.96 -24.21
N LYS A 411 8.78 -16.01 -24.96
CA LYS A 411 8.56 -15.11 -26.10
C LYS A 411 7.80 -13.85 -25.73
N ASP A 412 6.86 -13.96 -24.76
CA ASP A 412 5.98 -12.86 -24.41
C ASP A 412 5.45 -12.99 -22.98
N LEU A 413 6.22 -12.52 -22.01
CA LEU A 413 5.83 -12.47 -20.59
C LEU A 413 4.59 -11.60 -20.34
N ARG A 414 4.41 -10.51 -21.12
CA ARG A 414 3.27 -9.62 -20.96
C ARG A 414 1.94 -10.34 -21.24
N ARG A 415 1.93 -11.26 -22.20
CA ARG A 415 0.74 -12.09 -22.52
C ARG A 415 0.67 -13.37 -21.70
N CYS A 416 1.78 -13.77 -21.05
CA CYS A 416 1.88 -14.96 -20.21
C CYS A 416 2.26 -14.61 -18.75
N PRO A 417 1.47 -13.76 -18.04
CA PRO A 417 1.80 -13.36 -16.68
C PRO A 417 1.45 -14.41 -15.61
N GLY A 418 1.38 -15.69 -15.99
CA GLY A 418 0.98 -16.81 -15.11
C GLY A 418 -0.53 -17.03 -15.02
N VAL A 419 -1.35 -16.12 -15.54
CA VAL A 419 -2.83 -16.16 -15.55
C VAL A 419 -3.37 -15.53 -16.83
N ILE A 420 -4.50 -16.02 -17.32
CA ILE A 420 -5.14 -15.50 -18.54
C ILE A 420 -6.09 -14.37 -18.16
N ARG A 421 -5.88 -13.16 -18.73
CA ARG A 421 -6.76 -12.00 -18.51
C ARG A 421 -8.15 -12.24 -19.09
N GLY A 422 -9.19 -11.60 -18.51
CA GLY A 422 -10.56 -11.72 -18.96
C GLY A 422 -11.21 -13.06 -18.63
N THR A 423 -10.57 -13.92 -17.84
CA THR A 423 -11.20 -15.11 -17.27
C THR A 423 -11.87 -14.80 -15.94
N GLU A 424 -12.78 -15.65 -15.48
CA GLU A 424 -13.45 -15.50 -14.19
C GLU A 424 -12.41 -15.52 -13.03
N GLU A 425 -11.37 -16.37 -13.14
CA GLU A 425 -10.24 -16.39 -12.20
C GLU A 425 -9.54 -15.03 -12.15
N TRP A 426 -9.27 -14.44 -13.32
CA TRP A 426 -8.67 -13.10 -13.39
C TRP A 426 -9.54 -12.06 -12.72
N GLU A 427 -10.81 -11.97 -13.12
CA GLU A 427 -11.73 -10.93 -12.65
C GLU A 427 -11.96 -11.01 -11.13
N SER A 428 -12.15 -12.22 -10.60
CA SER A 428 -12.36 -12.43 -9.17
C SER A 428 -11.14 -12.06 -8.34
N THR A 429 -9.94 -12.43 -8.79
CA THR A 429 -8.69 -12.14 -8.09
C THR A 429 -8.29 -10.68 -8.26
N TYR A 430 -8.42 -10.11 -9.46
CA TYR A 430 -8.03 -8.71 -9.71
C TYR A 430 -8.85 -7.71 -8.88
N LYS A 431 -10.09 -8.01 -8.54
CA LYS A 431 -10.91 -7.20 -7.62
C LYS A 431 -10.23 -6.98 -6.26
N ILE A 432 -9.35 -7.91 -5.84
CA ILE A 432 -8.61 -7.79 -4.57
C ILE A 432 -7.63 -6.59 -4.63
N ARG A 433 -7.22 -6.12 -5.82
CA ARG A 433 -6.35 -4.94 -5.97
C ARG A 433 -6.88 -3.72 -5.22
N THR A 434 -8.20 -3.54 -5.15
CA THR A 434 -8.80 -2.44 -4.38
C THR A 434 -8.50 -2.48 -2.89
N SER A 435 -7.90 -3.58 -2.38
CA SER A 435 -7.52 -3.69 -0.97
C SER A 435 -6.45 -2.68 -0.57
N VAL A 436 -5.47 -2.39 -1.44
CA VAL A 436 -4.44 -1.38 -1.17
C VAL A 436 -5.03 0.03 -1.16
N GLU A 437 -5.94 0.35 -2.09
CA GLU A 437 -6.64 1.63 -2.13
C GLU A 437 -7.45 1.88 -0.84
N ARG A 438 -8.17 0.84 -0.39
CA ARG A 438 -8.91 0.89 0.89
C ARG A 438 -7.98 1.08 2.08
N SER A 439 -6.80 0.46 2.06
CA SER A 439 -5.80 0.62 3.12
C SER A 439 -5.23 2.04 3.12
N ILE A 440 -4.90 2.58 1.96
CA ILE A 440 -4.44 3.97 1.80
C ILE A 440 -5.51 4.96 2.29
N ASN A 441 -6.77 4.75 1.91
CA ASN A 441 -7.87 5.61 2.39
C ASN A 441 -8.06 5.48 3.90
N HIS A 442 -7.95 4.27 4.46
CA HIS A 442 -8.02 4.07 5.91
C HIS A 442 -6.93 4.85 6.66
N ILE A 443 -5.69 4.86 6.15
CA ILE A 443 -4.60 5.66 6.71
C ILE A 443 -4.90 7.16 6.62
N LYS A 444 -5.37 7.63 5.48
CA LYS A 444 -5.63 9.06 5.26
C LYS A 444 -6.81 9.57 6.08
N ASP A 445 -7.90 8.83 6.08
CA ASP A 445 -9.17 9.27 6.67
C ASP A 445 -9.28 8.83 8.13
N SER A 446 -9.18 7.51 8.40
CA SER A 446 -9.42 6.98 9.75
C SER A 446 -8.28 7.26 10.71
N PHE A 447 -7.02 7.26 10.23
CA PHE A 447 -5.86 7.61 11.02
C PHE A 447 -5.44 9.07 10.83
N CYS A 448 -6.28 9.88 10.17
CA CYS A 448 -6.17 11.32 10.01
C CYS A 448 -4.82 11.77 9.42
N LEU A 449 -4.20 10.97 8.54
CA LEU A 449 -2.95 11.37 7.91
C LEU A 449 -3.18 12.51 6.89
N GLY A 450 -4.37 12.56 6.26
CA GLY A 450 -4.77 13.63 5.35
C GLY A 450 -4.93 15.00 6.02
N ASP A 451 -5.15 15.03 7.33
CA ASP A 451 -5.39 16.26 8.09
C ASP A 451 -4.10 16.87 8.71
N ARG A 452 -2.94 16.29 8.40
CA ARG A 452 -1.67 16.76 8.97
C ARG A 452 -1.28 18.13 8.42
N LYS A 453 -1.02 19.09 9.33
CA LYS A 453 -0.61 20.44 8.99
C LYS A 453 0.90 20.62 9.14
N THR A 454 1.68 19.88 8.36
CA THR A 454 3.13 19.97 8.33
C THR A 454 3.68 19.89 6.92
N GLN A 455 4.82 20.52 6.69
CA GLN A 455 5.61 20.40 5.46
C GLN A 455 6.90 19.60 5.70
N ASN A 456 7.14 19.13 6.93
CA ASN A 456 8.37 18.44 7.26
C ASN A 456 8.29 16.96 6.88
N ALA A 457 9.19 16.51 6.00
CA ALA A 457 9.26 15.15 5.48
C ALA A 457 9.34 14.09 6.59
N LYS A 458 10.25 14.27 7.57
CA LYS A 458 10.43 13.30 8.66
C LYS A 458 9.19 13.17 9.54
N THR A 459 8.49 14.29 9.79
CA THR A 459 7.24 14.26 10.57
C THR A 459 6.14 13.50 9.82
N LEU A 460 5.97 13.74 8.51
CA LEU A 460 4.98 13.01 7.69
C LEU A 460 5.34 11.54 7.55
N HIS A 461 6.62 11.23 7.37
CA HIS A 461 7.09 9.84 7.30
C HIS A 461 6.82 9.11 8.63
N ALA A 462 7.17 9.71 9.77
CA ALA A 462 6.88 9.15 11.09
C ALA A 462 5.35 8.96 11.31
N ASP A 463 4.52 9.92 10.91
CA ASP A 463 3.06 9.79 11.02
C ASP A 463 2.50 8.66 10.13
N LEU A 464 3.09 8.43 8.95
CA LEU A 464 2.73 7.33 8.06
C LEU A 464 3.13 5.98 8.68
N LEU A 465 4.34 5.88 9.25
CA LEU A 465 4.80 4.69 9.98
C LEU A 465 3.93 4.39 11.19
N LEU A 466 3.60 5.40 12.00
CA LEU A 466 2.70 5.26 13.14
C LEU A 466 1.30 4.78 12.74
N ALA A 467 0.80 5.20 11.59
CA ALA A 467 -0.45 4.67 11.04
C ALA A 467 -0.33 3.18 10.69
N GLY A 468 0.77 2.77 10.04
CA GLY A 468 1.07 1.36 9.76
C GLY A 468 1.24 0.53 11.04
N ILE A 469 1.99 1.03 12.02
CA ILE A 469 2.18 0.40 13.34
C ILE A 469 0.82 0.20 14.01
N THR A 470 -0.04 1.22 14.02
CA THR A 470 -1.38 1.13 14.63
C THR A 470 -2.25 0.09 13.93
N GLN A 471 -2.18 0.00 12.60
CA GLN A 471 -2.90 -1.05 11.85
C GLN A 471 -2.40 -2.44 12.25
N LEU A 472 -1.09 -2.66 12.37
CA LEU A 472 -0.53 -3.95 12.75
C LEU A 472 -0.83 -4.30 14.22
N ILE A 473 -0.78 -3.33 15.13
CA ILE A 473 -1.24 -3.50 16.53
C ILE A 473 -2.73 -3.90 16.55
N THR A 474 -3.56 -3.29 15.71
CA THR A 474 -4.99 -3.66 15.59
C THR A 474 -5.14 -5.13 15.23
N VAL A 475 -4.28 -5.66 14.34
CA VAL A 475 -4.28 -7.10 14.00
C VAL A 475 -3.91 -7.96 15.20
N VAL A 476 -2.86 -7.60 15.93
CA VAL A 476 -2.42 -8.34 17.13
C VAL A 476 -3.52 -8.36 18.21
N VAL A 477 -4.19 -7.22 18.43
CA VAL A 477 -5.32 -7.16 19.38
C VAL A 477 -6.46 -8.08 18.93
N ALA A 478 -6.86 -7.98 17.66
CA ALA A 478 -7.96 -8.80 17.11
C ALA A 478 -7.67 -10.32 17.22
N ASP A 479 -6.41 -10.71 17.00
CA ASP A 479 -5.95 -12.08 17.15
C ASP A 479 -6.03 -12.54 18.63
N ARG A 480 -5.44 -11.77 19.56
CA ARG A 480 -5.39 -12.10 21.00
C ARG A 480 -6.77 -12.19 21.66
N ILE A 481 -7.76 -11.44 21.16
CA ILE A 481 -9.16 -11.53 21.61
C ILE A 481 -9.98 -12.58 20.85
N HIS A 482 -9.35 -13.30 19.91
CA HIS A 482 -10.01 -14.29 19.03
C HIS A 482 -11.20 -13.73 18.24
N LYS A 483 -11.08 -12.47 17.75
CA LYS A 483 -12.11 -11.79 16.95
C LYS A 483 -11.50 -11.24 15.65
N PRO A 484 -11.25 -12.08 14.66
CA PRO A 484 -10.59 -11.68 13.42
C PRO A 484 -11.37 -10.63 12.62
N GLU A 485 -12.67 -10.45 12.85
CA GLU A 485 -13.49 -9.41 12.23
C GLU A 485 -13.02 -7.98 12.57
N TYR A 486 -12.25 -7.79 13.65
CA TYR A 486 -11.71 -6.50 14.07
C TYR A 486 -10.31 -6.21 13.54
N PHE A 487 -9.69 -7.09 12.77
CA PHE A 487 -8.30 -6.91 12.31
C PHE A 487 -8.06 -5.63 11.49
N ARG A 488 -9.12 -4.97 11.00
CA ARG A 488 -9.03 -3.69 10.27
C ARG A 488 -9.28 -2.47 11.13
N SER A 489 -10.06 -2.59 12.19
CA SER A 489 -10.43 -1.45 13.04
C SER A 489 -10.98 -1.89 14.37
N LEU A 490 -10.45 -1.32 15.45
CA LEU A 490 -10.93 -1.52 16.82
C LEU A 490 -12.05 -0.55 17.22
N LYS A 491 -12.48 0.36 16.34
CA LYS A 491 -13.45 1.43 16.68
C LYS A 491 -14.76 0.90 17.24
N ARG A 492 -15.21 -0.29 16.80
CA ARG A 492 -16.42 -0.93 17.31
C ARG A 492 -16.29 -1.48 18.74
N LEU A 493 -15.07 -1.53 19.27
CA LEU A 493 -14.81 -1.96 20.66
C LEU A 493 -14.74 -0.77 21.63
N ILE A 494 -14.72 0.46 21.10
CA ILE A 494 -14.68 1.70 21.88
C ILE A 494 -16.09 2.11 22.34
N SER A 495 -17.14 1.67 21.63
CA SER A 495 -18.54 2.02 21.88
C SER A 495 -19.21 1.11 22.87
#